data_ee52afddbfdd1e2f56c0f116cc6fe509
#
_entry.id   ee52afddbfdd1e2f56c0f116cc6fe509
#
_cell.length_a   1.000
_cell.length_b   1.000
_cell.length_c   1.000
_cell.angle_alpha   90.00
_cell.angle_beta   90.00
_cell.angle_gamma   90.00
#
_symmetry.space_group_name_H-M   'P 1'
#
loop_
_entity.id
_entity.type
_entity.pdbx_description
1 polymer ?
#
loop_
_entity_poly.entity_id
_entity_poly.type
_entity_poly.pdbx_seq_one_letter_code
_entity_poly.pdbx_strand_id
1 'polypeptide(L)'
;PYTTLFRSHHVTGITRRVQANVDFYAGFLGLRLVKRTGGYEDAEQLHLFYGDALGSPGSIVTFLVWEDGAPGRVGHGQVAEIALAVPPDSIGDWLTRAMTARIPVEGPSREFGETVLRLKDPDGVIIKLVGADLPAAAPLPDPIAPTRLRGVTLFTENPAGTRDFIRQFGYNDAGTAGTVQRMVSDTDVIDIRDATGFFPGIPGTGILDHVAFRAPDVDSVRKMRLALKYTTDATNVHDRKYFMSLYVREPAGILLEYATDAPGFTVDEPLDRLGESLSLPPFLERQRDQIEARLKPLD
;
A
#
# COMPACT_ATOMS: atom_id res chain seq x y z
N PRO A 1 -9.23 -28.03 5.33
CA PRO A 1 -9.76 -26.72 5.58
C PRO A 1 -8.71 -25.73 5.10
N TYR A 2 -8.99 -25.09 3.97
CA TYR A 2 -8.14 -24.01 3.44
C TYR A 2 -8.38 -22.80 4.35
N THR A 3 -7.49 -22.56 5.28
CA THR A 3 -7.40 -21.26 5.94
C THR A 3 -6.86 -20.28 4.90
N THR A 4 -7.77 -19.73 4.09
CA THR A 4 -7.46 -18.62 3.20
C THR A 4 -7.16 -17.44 4.11
N LEU A 5 -5.90 -17.09 4.25
CA LEU A 5 -5.46 -15.93 5.02
C LEU A 5 -5.80 -14.68 4.21
N PHE A 6 -7.01 -14.19 4.38
CA PHE A 6 -7.42 -12.91 3.81
C PHE A 6 -6.67 -11.80 4.54
N ARG A 7 -5.86 -11.04 3.82
CA ARG A 7 -4.98 -9.97 4.36
C ARG A 7 -4.65 -8.99 3.25
N SER A 8 -4.25 -7.79 3.62
CA SER A 8 -3.62 -6.86 2.68
C SER A 8 -2.33 -7.47 2.11
N HIS A 9 -2.12 -7.29 0.81
CA HIS A 9 -0.88 -7.64 0.10
C HIS A 9 0.06 -6.43 0.08
N HIS A 10 -0.40 -5.32 -0.46
CA HIS A 10 0.31 -4.05 -0.53
C HIS A 10 -0.66 -2.86 -0.63
N VAL A 11 -0.11 -1.67 -0.52
CA VAL A 11 -0.80 -0.40 -0.80
C VAL A 11 0.05 0.38 -1.79
N THR A 12 -0.58 0.93 -2.82
CA THR A 12 0.10 1.72 -3.87
C THR A 12 -0.31 3.19 -3.77
N GLY A 13 0.67 4.07 -3.73
CA GLY A 13 0.52 5.51 -3.83
C GLY A 13 1.15 6.08 -5.08
N ILE A 14 0.98 7.38 -5.29
CA ILE A 14 1.56 8.12 -6.41
C ILE A 14 2.43 9.25 -5.84
N THR A 15 3.70 9.27 -6.21
CA THR A 15 4.67 10.30 -5.82
C THR A 15 5.23 11.01 -7.05
N ARG A 16 5.67 12.25 -6.89
CA ARG A 16 6.42 12.97 -7.93
C ARG A 16 7.87 13.27 -7.54
N ARG A 17 8.22 13.10 -6.26
CA ARG A 17 9.54 13.44 -5.72
C ARG A 17 10.30 12.20 -5.30
N VAL A 18 10.93 11.55 -6.28
CA VAL A 18 11.59 10.23 -6.11
C VAL A 18 12.49 10.18 -4.89
N GLN A 19 13.50 11.07 -4.81
CA GLN A 19 14.47 11.04 -3.71
C GLN A 19 13.81 11.33 -2.35
N ALA A 20 12.91 12.33 -2.28
CA ALA A 20 12.20 12.64 -1.04
C ALA A 20 11.30 11.47 -0.58
N ASN A 21 10.75 10.70 -1.52
CA ASN A 21 10.00 9.49 -1.23
C ASN A 21 10.92 8.40 -0.63
N VAL A 22 12.09 8.16 -1.22
CA VAL A 22 13.10 7.23 -0.69
C VAL A 22 13.56 7.67 0.70
N ASP A 23 13.89 8.95 0.87
CA ASP A 23 14.34 9.51 2.15
C ASP A 23 13.29 9.32 3.25
N PHE A 24 12.01 9.41 2.90
CA PHE A 24 10.92 9.21 3.84
C PHE A 24 10.68 7.72 4.15
N TYR A 25 10.46 6.88 3.13
CA TYR A 25 10.08 5.48 3.36
C TYR A 25 11.27 4.60 3.76
N ALA A 26 12.42 4.76 3.15
CA ALA A 26 13.63 4.01 3.54
C ALA A 26 14.41 4.72 4.64
N GLY A 27 14.63 6.03 4.52
CA GLY A 27 15.43 6.78 5.49
C GLY A 27 14.71 7.01 6.82
N PHE A 28 13.56 7.67 6.81
CA PHE A 28 12.86 8.05 8.05
C PHE A 28 12.08 6.89 8.67
N LEU A 29 11.24 6.16 7.87
CA LEU A 29 10.46 5.02 8.37
C LEU A 29 11.30 3.76 8.56
N GLY A 30 12.48 3.67 7.93
CA GLY A 30 13.38 2.52 8.05
C GLY A 30 12.93 1.28 7.29
N LEU A 31 11.99 1.40 6.33
CA LEU A 31 11.59 0.30 5.46
C LEU A 31 12.71 -0.02 4.46
N ARG A 32 12.82 -1.28 4.04
CA ARG A 32 13.75 -1.64 2.96
C ARG A 32 13.14 -1.29 1.60
N LEU A 33 13.90 -0.61 0.73
CA LEU A 33 13.60 -0.54 -0.69
C LEU A 33 13.90 -1.92 -1.30
N VAL A 34 12.86 -2.70 -1.61
CA VAL A 34 13.01 -4.10 -1.99
C VAL A 34 12.94 -4.33 -3.49
N LYS A 35 12.38 -3.37 -4.25
CA LYS A 35 12.32 -3.46 -5.70
C LYS A 35 12.19 -2.08 -6.34
N ARG A 36 12.84 -1.93 -7.50
CA ARG A 36 12.65 -0.81 -8.42
C ARG A 36 12.31 -1.38 -9.79
N THR A 37 11.19 -0.97 -10.36
CA THR A 37 10.81 -1.41 -11.72
C THR A 37 10.54 -0.22 -12.61
N GLY A 38 10.70 -0.39 -13.91
CA GLY A 38 10.30 0.56 -14.93
C GLY A 38 9.61 -0.16 -16.09
N GLY A 39 8.74 0.55 -16.81
CA GLY A 39 8.21 0.07 -18.06
C GLY A 39 7.08 -0.96 -18.01
N TYR A 40 6.52 -1.28 -16.86
CA TYR A 40 5.39 -2.21 -16.76
C TYR A 40 4.04 -1.56 -17.05
N GLU A 41 3.91 -0.26 -16.78
CA GLU A 41 2.74 0.56 -17.13
C GLU A 41 3.13 1.52 -18.27
N ASP A 42 4.25 2.21 -18.10
CA ASP A 42 4.86 3.13 -19.05
C ASP A 42 6.39 2.93 -19.00
N ALA A 43 7.08 2.93 -20.14
CA ALA A 43 8.52 2.70 -20.24
C ALA A 43 9.36 3.66 -19.38
N GLU A 44 8.88 4.86 -19.14
CA GLU A 44 9.55 5.91 -18.37
C GLU A 44 9.04 5.99 -16.92
N GLN A 45 8.03 5.20 -16.55
CA GLN A 45 7.47 5.21 -15.20
C GLN A 45 8.26 4.30 -14.27
N LEU A 46 8.91 4.92 -13.28
CA LEU A 46 9.54 4.21 -12.18
C LEU A 46 8.45 3.78 -11.16
N HIS A 47 8.59 2.55 -10.64
CA HIS A 47 7.76 2.03 -9.56
C HIS A 47 8.67 1.54 -8.43
N LEU A 48 8.48 2.09 -7.24
CA LEU A 48 9.27 1.80 -6.04
C LEU A 48 8.48 0.91 -5.09
N PHE A 49 9.14 -0.08 -4.49
CA PHE A 49 8.52 -1.00 -3.53
C PHE A 49 9.32 -1.00 -2.23
N TYR A 50 8.65 -0.70 -1.12
CA TYR A 50 9.21 -0.72 0.22
C TYR A 50 8.53 -1.80 1.03
N GLY A 51 9.25 -2.43 1.97
CA GLY A 51 8.66 -3.46 2.81
C GLY A 51 9.57 -3.81 3.99
N ASP A 52 9.30 -4.97 4.57
CA ASP A 52 10.19 -5.60 5.53
C ASP A 52 11.48 -6.09 4.87
N ALA A 53 12.36 -6.79 5.59
CA ALA A 53 13.66 -7.21 5.05
C ALA A 53 13.59 -8.10 3.81
N LEU A 54 12.45 -8.73 3.54
CA LEU A 54 12.22 -9.63 2.40
C LEU A 54 11.23 -9.10 1.37
N GLY A 55 10.54 -7.98 1.65
CA GLY A 55 9.39 -7.55 0.85
C GLY A 55 8.23 -8.52 0.97
N SER A 56 7.96 -8.99 2.17
CA SER A 56 6.91 -9.97 2.41
C SER A 56 5.52 -9.39 2.12
N PRO A 57 4.60 -10.14 1.49
CA PRO A 57 3.21 -9.71 1.32
C PRO A 57 2.59 -9.31 2.66
N GLY A 58 1.93 -8.15 2.69
CA GLY A 58 1.41 -7.54 3.92
C GLY A 58 2.37 -6.60 4.64
N SER A 59 3.59 -6.41 4.13
CA SER A 59 4.51 -5.36 4.57
C SER A 59 4.73 -4.27 3.53
N ILE A 60 4.23 -4.46 2.31
CA ILE A 60 4.64 -3.71 1.12
C ILE A 60 3.84 -2.42 0.97
N VAL A 61 4.57 -1.30 0.81
CA VAL A 61 4.05 0.00 0.34
C VAL A 61 4.76 0.33 -0.96
N THR A 62 4.02 0.71 -1.99
CA THR A 62 4.60 0.97 -3.31
C THR A 62 4.24 2.36 -3.83
N PHE A 63 5.05 2.89 -4.72
CA PHE A 63 4.81 4.19 -5.35
C PHE A 63 5.07 4.17 -6.84
N LEU A 64 4.04 4.54 -7.60
CA LEU A 64 4.18 4.97 -8.99
C LEU A 64 4.76 6.39 -9.01
N VAL A 65 5.80 6.60 -9.78
CA VAL A 65 6.47 7.91 -9.86
C VAL A 65 5.95 8.69 -11.05
N TRP A 66 5.29 9.81 -10.78
CA TRP A 66 4.78 10.74 -11.80
C TRP A 66 5.43 12.11 -11.58
N GLU A 67 6.66 12.29 -12.05
CA GLU A 67 7.44 13.51 -11.76
C GLU A 67 6.77 14.79 -12.21
N ASP A 68 6.09 14.77 -13.35
CA ASP A 68 5.32 15.88 -13.89
C ASP A 68 3.82 15.80 -13.57
N GLY A 69 3.43 14.88 -12.70
CA GLY A 69 2.04 14.66 -12.32
C GLY A 69 1.45 15.84 -11.55
N ALA A 70 0.22 16.22 -11.88
CA ALA A 70 -0.51 17.19 -11.10
C ALA A 70 -0.82 16.64 -9.70
N PRO A 71 -0.87 17.51 -8.66
CA PRO A 71 -1.28 17.07 -7.33
C PRO A 71 -2.70 16.51 -7.33
N GLY A 72 -2.87 15.36 -6.71
CA GLY A 72 -4.18 14.80 -6.41
C GLY A 72 -4.84 15.48 -5.20
N ARG A 73 -6.04 15.06 -4.89
CA ARG A 73 -6.75 15.48 -3.68
C ARG A 73 -7.48 14.29 -3.08
N VAL A 74 -7.23 14.03 -1.81
CA VAL A 74 -7.97 13.03 -1.05
C VAL A 74 -9.44 13.44 -0.91
N GLY A 75 -10.34 12.50 -1.16
CA GLY A 75 -11.77 12.69 -1.06
C GLY A 75 -12.51 11.34 -1.03
N HIS A 76 -13.85 11.38 -1.16
CA HIS A 76 -14.60 10.12 -1.25
C HIS A 76 -14.28 9.36 -2.55
N GLY A 77 -14.43 8.04 -2.54
CA GLY A 77 -14.10 7.15 -3.65
C GLY A 77 -12.61 6.79 -3.72
N GLN A 78 -11.86 6.92 -2.61
CA GLN A 78 -10.42 6.66 -2.57
C GLN A 78 -9.98 5.91 -1.30
N VAL A 79 -8.82 5.23 -1.40
CA VAL A 79 -7.99 4.89 -0.25
C VAL A 79 -7.38 6.20 0.27
N ALA A 80 -7.57 6.52 1.55
CA ALA A 80 -7.23 7.83 2.09
C ALA A 80 -6.00 7.83 3.01
N GLU A 81 -5.77 6.74 3.77
CA GLU A 81 -4.68 6.63 4.73
C GLU A 81 -4.07 5.23 4.69
N ILE A 82 -2.75 5.13 4.86
CA ILE A 82 -2.04 3.87 5.13
C ILE A 82 -1.82 3.77 6.64
N ALA A 83 -2.09 2.62 7.24
CA ALA A 83 -1.74 2.31 8.61
C ALA A 83 -0.61 1.28 8.64
N LEU A 84 0.48 1.61 9.33
CA LEU A 84 1.62 0.74 9.58
C LEU A 84 1.66 0.37 11.06
N ALA A 85 1.79 -0.91 11.35
CA ALA A 85 1.97 -1.40 12.71
C ALA A 85 3.41 -1.12 13.18
N VAL A 86 3.54 -0.58 14.37
CA VAL A 86 4.82 -0.38 15.08
C VAL A 86 4.70 -0.99 16.48
N PRO A 87 5.81 -1.37 17.14
CA PRO A 87 5.76 -1.82 18.53
C PRO A 87 5.01 -0.81 19.41
N PRO A 88 4.03 -1.22 20.24
CA PRO A 88 3.22 -0.27 21.03
C PRO A 88 4.04 0.68 21.89
N ASP A 89 5.13 0.20 22.45
CA ASP A 89 6.02 0.98 23.33
C ASP A 89 6.88 1.99 22.56
N SER A 90 6.96 1.88 21.20
CA SER A 90 7.78 2.77 20.37
C SER A 90 7.09 4.08 19.96
N ILE A 91 5.82 4.28 20.31
CA ILE A 91 5.06 5.49 19.91
C ILE A 91 5.75 6.79 20.39
N GLY A 92 6.32 6.80 21.59
CA GLY A 92 7.08 7.95 22.11
C GLY A 92 8.37 8.21 21.32
N ASP A 93 9.06 7.16 20.90
CA ASP A 93 10.27 7.25 20.08
C ASP A 93 9.95 7.77 18.68
N TRP A 94 8.85 7.33 18.09
CA TRP A 94 8.35 7.84 16.81
C TRP A 94 8.00 9.32 16.87
N LEU A 95 7.35 9.78 17.96
CA LEU A 95 7.08 11.19 18.16
C LEU A 95 8.37 12.01 18.23
N THR A 96 9.36 11.53 18.99
CA THR A 96 10.68 12.16 19.11
C THR A 96 11.42 12.18 17.77
N ARG A 97 11.41 11.06 17.03
CA ARG A 97 12.02 10.95 15.69
C ARG A 97 11.39 11.94 14.71
N ALA A 98 10.06 12.02 14.66
CA ALA A 98 9.34 12.96 13.79
C ALA A 98 9.70 14.42 14.12
N MET A 99 9.71 14.79 15.40
CA MET A 99 10.11 16.14 15.84
C MET A 99 11.56 16.47 15.44
N THR A 100 12.49 15.53 15.65
CA THR A 100 13.89 15.69 15.28
C THR A 100 14.08 15.86 13.78
N ALA A 101 13.35 15.09 12.98
CA ALA A 101 13.35 15.16 11.53
C ALA A 101 12.51 16.34 10.99
N ARG A 102 11.84 17.11 11.86
CA ARG A 102 10.91 18.19 11.50
C ARG A 102 9.78 17.73 10.58
N ILE A 103 9.34 16.50 10.75
CA ILE A 103 8.18 15.96 10.06
C ILE A 103 6.94 16.30 10.91
N PRO A 104 5.93 16.97 10.33
CA PRO A 104 4.70 17.25 11.04
C PRO A 104 4.02 15.96 11.51
N VAL A 105 3.65 15.91 12.79
CA VAL A 105 3.00 14.76 13.41
C VAL A 105 1.77 15.20 14.19
N GLU A 106 0.68 14.46 14.04
CA GLU A 106 -0.56 14.63 14.78
C GLU A 106 -0.77 13.45 15.74
N GLY A 107 -1.23 13.74 16.95
CA GLY A 107 -1.45 12.75 18.00
C GLY A 107 -0.42 12.86 19.12
N PRO A 108 -0.29 11.82 19.99
CA PRO A 108 -0.98 10.52 19.90
C PRO A 108 -2.49 10.63 20.16
N SER A 109 -3.26 9.86 19.37
CA SER A 109 -4.71 9.69 19.53
C SER A 109 -5.07 8.22 19.79
N ARG A 110 -6.33 7.95 20.17
CA ARG A 110 -6.82 6.58 20.34
C ARG A 110 -7.89 6.27 19.31
N GLU A 111 -7.66 5.20 18.54
CA GLU A 111 -8.60 4.70 17.53
C GLU A 111 -8.81 3.20 17.75
N PHE A 112 -10.05 2.79 17.99
CA PHE A 112 -10.39 1.39 18.30
C PHE A 112 -9.49 0.73 19.37
N GLY A 113 -9.10 1.51 20.39
CA GLY A 113 -8.23 1.04 21.47
C GLY A 113 -6.72 1.08 21.17
N GLU A 114 -6.31 1.32 19.94
CA GLU A 114 -4.91 1.44 19.53
C GLU A 114 -4.41 2.88 19.63
N THR A 115 -3.13 3.07 19.95
CA THR A 115 -2.49 4.41 19.95
C THR A 115 -1.97 4.71 18.54
N VAL A 116 -2.30 5.90 18.03
CA VAL A 116 -2.03 6.28 16.64
C VAL A 116 -1.32 7.63 16.56
N LEU A 117 -0.27 7.70 15.76
CA LEU A 117 0.33 8.94 15.27
C LEU A 117 0.01 9.08 13.78
N ARG A 118 -0.30 10.30 13.32
CA ARG A 118 -0.44 10.62 11.89
C ARG A 118 0.71 11.48 11.41
N LEU A 119 1.28 11.08 10.30
CA LEU A 119 2.34 11.78 9.57
C LEU A 119 1.86 12.04 8.14
N LYS A 120 2.50 12.97 7.46
CA LYS A 120 2.37 13.12 6.01
C LYS A 120 3.72 12.87 5.36
N ASP A 121 3.70 12.08 4.30
CA ASP A 121 4.88 11.93 3.45
C ASP A 121 5.18 13.25 2.69
N PRO A 122 6.30 13.34 1.97
CA PRO A 122 6.66 14.55 1.25
C PRO A 122 5.61 15.06 0.24
N ASP A 123 4.80 14.18 -0.34
CA ASP A 123 3.76 14.57 -1.30
C ASP A 123 2.36 14.71 -0.69
N GLY A 124 2.21 14.39 0.60
CA GLY A 124 0.97 14.60 1.36
C GLY A 124 0.17 13.35 1.68
N VAL A 125 0.67 12.16 1.31
CA VAL A 125 0.05 10.88 1.69
C VAL A 125 0.03 10.75 3.22
N ILE A 126 -1.12 10.38 3.78
CA ILE A 126 -1.29 10.24 5.22
C ILE A 126 -0.86 8.83 5.65
N ILE A 127 0.11 8.79 6.56
CA ILE A 127 0.62 7.57 7.18
C ILE A 127 0.21 7.55 8.65
N LYS A 128 -0.48 6.49 9.07
CA LYS A 128 -0.73 6.21 10.48
C LYS A 128 0.33 5.24 11.00
N LEU A 129 1.04 5.60 12.06
CA LEU A 129 1.81 4.66 12.86
C LEU A 129 0.93 4.20 14.00
N VAL A 130 0.62 2.92 14.02
CA VAL A 130 -0.33 2.31 14.95
C VAL A 130 0.42 1.40 15.91
N GLY A 131 0.37 1.69 17.19
CA GLY A 131 0.92 0.84 18.25
C GLY A 131 0.13 -0.48 18.31
N ALA A 132 0.61 -1.50 17.63
CA ALA A 132 -0.01 -2.82 17.56
C ALA A 132 1.07 -3.90 17.63
N ASP A 133 0.87 -4.88 18.52
CA ASP A 133 1.79 -6.02 18.67
C ASP A 133 1.56 -7.04 17.54
N LEU A 134 2.09 -6.70 16.38
CA LEU A 134 2.03 -7.53 15.17
C LEU A 134 3.45 -7.85 14.70
N PRO A 135 3.87 -9.12 14.74
CA PRO A 135 5.22 -9.48 14.35
C PRO A 135 5.47 -9.27 12.86
N ALA A 136 6.68 -8.79 12.52
CA ALA A 136 7.15 -8.78 11.15
C ALA A 136 7.39 -10.21 10.65
N ALA A 137 7.12 -10.46 9.36
CA ALA A 137 7.51 -11.72 8.72
C ALA A 137 9.05 -11.79 8.57
N ALA A 138 9.68 -10.65 8.28
CA ALA A 138 11.12 -10.48 8.18
C ALA A 138 11.55 -9.17 8.85
N PRO A 139 12.03 -9.20 10.10
CA PRO A 139 12.35 -7.99 10.85
C PRO A 139 13.42 -7.12 10.16
N LEU A 140 13.24 -5.82 10.27
CA LEU A 140 14.22 -4.81 9.89
C LEU A 140 15.24 -4.58 10.99
N PRO A 141 16.45 -4.04 10.68
CA PRO A 141 17.47 -3.77 11.68
C PRO A 141 17.06 -2.77 12.77
N ASP A 142 16.24 -1.78 12.42
CA ASP A 142 15.71 -0.80 13.38
C ASP A 142 14.56 -1.43 14.21
N PRO A 143 14.71 -1.58 15.53
CA PRO A 143 13.75 -2.27 16.37
C PRO A 143 12.38 -1.58 16.49
N ILE A 144 12.30 -0.29 16.15
CA ILE A 144 11.03 0.45 16.15
C ILE A 144 10.42 0.60 14.75
N ALA A 145 11.12 0.12 13.70
CA ALA A 145 10.60 0.19 12.33
C ALA A 145 9.21 -0.47 12.22
N PRO A 146 8.39 -0.01 11.25
CA PRO A 146 7.11 -0.67 10.98
C PRO A 146 7.30 -2.16 10.69
N THR A 147 6.47 -2.99 11.32
CA THR A 147 6.55 -4.44 11.19
C THR A 147 5.75 -4.96 10.00
N ARG A 148 4.64 -4.29 9.69
CA ARG A 148 3.75 -4.64 8.57
C ARG A 148 2.66 -3.58 8.37
N LEU A 149 1.85 -3.77 7.33
CA LEU A 149 0.59 -3.05 7.19
C LEU A 149 -0.34 -3.41 8.36
N ARG A 150 -0.84 -2.40 9.06
CA ARG A 150 -1.98 -2.53 9.97
C ARG A 150 -3.29 -2.45 9.21
N GLY A 151 -3.33 -1.71 8.12
CA GLY A 151 -4.47 -1.59 7.23
C GLY A 151 -4.53 -0.27 6.47
N VAL A 152 -5.73 0.05 5.99
CA VAL A 152 -6.02 1.31 5.29
C VAL A 152 -7.33 1.92 5.76
N THR A 153 -7.50 3.22 5.52
CA THR A 153 -8.79 3.90 5.65
C THR A 153 -9.35 4.18 4.25
N LEU A 154 -10.58 3.74 4.00
CA LEU A 154 -11.35 4.00 2.78
C LEU A 154 -12.34 5.14 3.03
N PHE A 155 -12.36 6.16 2.16
CA PHE A 155 -13.36 7.23 2.20
C PHE A 155 -14.45 6.93 1.16
N THR A 156 -15.69 6.77 1.60
CA THR A 156 -16.81 6.37 0.75
C THR A 156 -18.08 7.14 1.11
N GLU A 157 -18.92 7.41 0.12
CA GLU A 157 -20.29 7.90 0.33
C GLU A 157 -21.30 6.74 0.50
N ASN A 158 -20.84 5.49 0.32
CA ASN A 158 -21.67 4.30 0.45
C ASN A 158 -21.03 3.27 1.41
N PRO A 159 -20.94 3.57 2.73
CA PRO A 159 -20.28 2.69 3.69
C PRO A 159 -20.83 1.26 3.72
N ALA A 160 -22.14 1.11 3.56
CA ALA A 160 -22.77 -0.21 3.55
C ALA A 160 -22.37 -1.03 2.33
N GLY A 161 -22.40 -0.44 1.13
CA GLY A 161 -21.99 -1.11 -0.11
C GLY A 161 -20.50 -1.45 -0.11
N THR A 162 -19.64 -0.53 0.33
CA THR A 162 -18.20 -0.76 0.48
C THR A 162 -17.93 -1.89 1.48
N ARG A 163 -18.57 -1.88 2.65
CA ARG A 163 -18.47 -2.96 3.65
C ARG A 163 -18.84 -4.33 3.06
N ASP A 164 -20.00 -4.43 2.41
CA ASP A 164 -20.50 -5.70 1.87
C ASP A 164 -19.59 -6.20 0.73
N PHE A 165 -18.95 -5.29 0.00
CA PHE A 165 -17.95 -5.63 -1.00
C PHE A 165 -16.65 -6.16 -0.37
N ILE A 166 -16.13 -5.49 0.68
CA ILE A 166 -14.91 -5.87 1.39
C ILE A 166 -15.04 -7.24 2.07
N ARG A 167 -16.25 -7.65 2.47
CA ARG A 167 -16.51 -9.02 2.99
C ARG A 167 -16.12 -10.13 1.99
N GLN A 168 -16.18 -9.87 0.68
CA GLN A 168 -15.77 -10.84 -0.33
C GLN A 168 -14.26 -11.16 -0.27
N PHE A 169 -13.47 -10.26 0.32
CA PHE A 169 -12.04 -10.44 0.60
C PHE A 169 -11.78 -11.00 2.01
N GLY A 170 -12.83 -11.52 2.70
CA GLY A 170 -12.72 -12.25 3.96
C GLY A 170 -12.62 -11.40 5.23
N TYR A 171 -12.92 -10.10 5.13
CA TYR A 171 -12.99 -9.23 6.30
C TYR A 171 -14.35 -9.33 6.98
N ASN A 172 -14.35 -9.24 8.31
CA ASN A 172 -15.54 -9.28 9.17
C ASN A 172 -15.70 -7.97 9.92
N ASP A 173 -16.94 -7.64 10.31
CA ASP A 173 -17.22 -6.44 11.10
C ASP A 173 -16.57 -6.54 12.49
N ALA A 174 -15.94 -5.45 12.93
CA ALA A 174 -15.28 -5.36 14.24
C ALA A 174 -15.78 -4.19 15.11
N GLY A 175 -16.75 -3.43 14.61
CA GLY A 175 -17.36 -2.32 15.35
C GLY A 175 -17.27 -0.98 14.63
N THR A 176 -17.84 0.05 15.30
CA THR A 176 -17.94 1.41 14.76
C THR A 176 -17.47 2.41 15.80
N ALA A 177 -16.72 3.42 15.39
CA ALA A 177 -16.32 4.55 16.22
C ALA A 177 -16.57 5.85 15.43
N GLY A 178 -17.54 6.65 15.87
CA GLY A 178 -17.98 7.84 15.16
C GLY A 178 -18.46 7.52 13.74
N THR A 179 -17.83 8.13 12.76
CA THR A 179 -18.13 7.92 11.31
C THR A 179 -17.31 6.80 10.67
N VAL A 180 -16.53 6.05 11.45
CA VAL A 180 -15.64 4.98 10.97
C VAL A 180 -16.17 3.63 11.39
N GLN A 181 -16.40 2.74 10.43
CA GLN A 181 -16.68 1.33 10.65
C GLN A 181 -15.41 0.54 10.38
N ARG A 182 -14.96 -0.27 11.34
CA ARG A 182 -13.80 -1.14 11.22
C ARG A 182 -14.21 -2.54 10.78
N MET A 183 -13.52 -3.05 9.79
CA MET A 183 -13.52 -4.46 9.41
C MET A 183 -12.16 -5.06 9.70
N VAL A 184 -12.13 -6.34 10.09
CA VAL A 184 -10.90 -7.05 10.47
C VAL A 184 -10.73 -8.32 9.68
N SER A 185 -9.48 -8.63 9.38
CA SER A 185 -8.99 -9.95 9.03
C SER A 185 -8.19 -10.54 10.20
N ASP A 186 -7.36 -11.56 9.96
CA ASP A 186 -6.53 -12.16 11.02
C ASP A 186 -5.51 -11.19 11.62
N THR A 187 -5.00 -10.23 10.84
CA THR A 187 -3.88 -9.35 11.26
C THR A 187 -4.02 -7.89 10.87
N ASP A 188 -4.89 -7.56 9.94
CA ASP A 188 -5.04 -6.19 9.44
C ASP A 188 -6.49 -5.73 9.46
N VAL A 189 -6.69 -4.44 9.23
CA VAL A 189 -7.99 -3.81 9.28
C VAL A 189 -8.26 -2.98 8.03
N ILE A 190 -9.53 -2.86 7.70
CA ILE A 190 -10.04 -1.87 6.77
C ILE A 190 -10.98 -0.95 7.55
N ASP A 191 -10.60 0.31 7.68
CA ASP A 191 -11.41 1.35 8.28
C ASP A 191 -12.24 2.03 7.17
N ILE A 192 -13.55 1.86 7.20
CA ILE A 192 -14.49 2.45 6.25
C ILE A 192 -15.04 3.72 6.90
N ARG A 193 -14.65 4.88 6.38
CA ARG A 193 -15.13 6.17 6.84
C ARG A 193 -16.26 6.66 5.96
N ASP A 194 -17.38 6.98 6.59
CA ASP A 194 -18.44 7.73 5.92
C ASP A 194 -17.93 9.13 5.57
N ALA A 195 -17.79 9.38 4.28
CA ALA A 195 -17.33 10.62 3.68
C ALA A 195 -18.44 11.33 2.91
N THR A 196 -19.70 11.06 3.27
CA THR A 196 -20.86 11.75 2.70
C THR A 196 -20.73 13.27 2.87
N GLY A 197 -20.85 13.99 1.78
CA GLY A 197 -20.68 15.44 1.75
C GLY A 197 -19.24 15.92 1.62
N PHE A 198 -18.24 15.05 1.55
CA PHE A 198 -16.89 15.41 1.15
C PHE A 198 -16.83 15.64 -0.36
N PHE A 199 -15.83 16.39 -0.82
CA PHE A 199 -15.55 16.45 -2.25
C PHE A 199 -15.06 15.09 -2.76
N PRO A 200 -15.34 14.74 -4.03
CA PRO A 200 -14.76 13.55 -4.65
C PRO A 200 -13.24 13.64 -4.67
N GLY A 201 -12.58 12.52 -4.52
CA GLY A 201 -11.14 12.41 -4.69
C GLY A 201 -10.72 12.77 -6.11
N ILE A 202 -9.55 13.36 -6.26
CA ILE A 202 -8.95 13.67 -7.56
C ILE A 202 -7.68 12.85 -7.69
N PRO A 203 -7.55 11.99 -8.73
CA PRO A 203 -6.31 11.27 -9.01
C PRO A 203 -5.14 12.23 -9.23
N GLY A 204 -3.94 11.82 -8.85
CA GLY A 204 -2.72 12.62 -9.02
C GLY A 204 -1.65 12.25 -8.00
N THR A 205 -0.61 13.07 -7.88
CA THR A 205 0.47 12.81 -6.93
C THR A 205 0.04 13.16 -5.49
N GLY A 206 0.58 12.43 -4.51
CA GLY A 206 0.26 12.63 -3.09
C GLY A 206 -1.05 11.99 -2.66
N ILE A 207 -1.59 11.05 -3.45
CA ILE A 207 -2.74 10.22 -3.07
C ILE A 207 -2.40 8.74 -3.15
N LEU A 208 -3.27 7.92 -2.57
CA LEU A 208 -3.22 6.46 -2.72
C LEU A 208 -4.07 6.03 -3.91
N ASP A 209 -3.49 5.19 -4.75
CA ASP A 209 -4.14 4.68 -5.95
C ASP A 209 -5.06 3.50 -5.63
N HIS A 210 -4.52 2.49 -4.92
CA HIS A 210 -5.29 1.30 -4.55
C HIS A 210 -4.71 0.59 -3.32
N VAL A 211 -5.50 -0.33 -2.79
CA VAL A 211 -5.06 -1.35 -1.84
C VAL A 211 -5.24 -2.73 -2.45
N ALA A 212 -4.23 -3.59 -2.29
CA ALA A 212 -4.25 -4.96 -2.77
C ALA A 212 -4.47 -5.96 -1.63
N PHE A 213 -5.31 -6.97 -1.91
CA PHE A 213 -5.59 -8.09 -1.03
C PHE A 213 -4.92 -9.37 -1.55
N ARG A 214 -4.49 -10.25 -0.64
CA ARG A 214 -3.78 -11.48 -0.97
C ARG A 214 -4.71 -12.53 -1.56
N ALA A 215 -4.32 -13.07 -2.70
CA ALA A 215 -4.90 -14.26 -3.30
C ALA A 215 -4.02 -15.48 -3.02
N PRO A 216 -4.60 -16.63 -2.63
CA PRO A 216 -3.81 -17.83 -2.36
C PRO A 216 -3.03 -18.31 -3.59
N ASP A 217 -3.65 -18.20 -4.76
CA ASP A 217 -3.12 -18.66 -6.04
C ASP A 217 -3.82 -17.99 -7.24
N VAL A 218 -3.30 -18.25 -8.43
CA VAL A 218 -3.82 -17.70 -9.70
C VAL A 218 -5.25 -18.19 -9.99
N ASP A 219 -5.62 -19.39 -9.58
CA ASP A 219 -6.97 -19.90 -9.80
C ASP A 219 -7.98 -19.17 -8.93
N SER A 220 -7.58 -18.75 -7.73
CA SER A 220 -8.39 -17.89 -6.87
C SER A 220 -8.60 -16.52 -7.50
N VAL A 221 -7.59 -15.92 -8.13
CA VAL A 221 -7.70 -14.66 -8.89
C VAL A 221 -8.69 -14.82 -10.05
N ARG A 222 -8.59 -15.92 -10.82
CA ARG A 222 -9.50 -16.21 -11.93
C ARG A 222 -10.94 -16.43 -11.46
N LYS A 223 -11.14 -17.15 -10.34
CA LYS A 223 -12.47 -17.38 -9.73
C LYS A 223 -13.09 -16.06 -9.26
N MET A 224 -12.29 -15.20 -8.60
CA MET A 224 -12.75 -13.87 -8.17
C MET A 224 -13.20 -13.04 -9.38
N ARG A 225 -12.41 -13.01 -10.45
CA ARG A 225 -12.79 -12.33 -11.70
C ARG A 225 -14.13 -12.82 -12.26
N LEU A 226 -14.36 -14.12 -12.26
CA LEU A 226 -15.63 -14.69 -12.74
C LEU A 226 -16.80 -14.32 -11.83
N ALA A 227 -16.60 -14.33 -10.50
CA ALA A 227 -17.62 -13.95 -9.52
C ALA A 227 -18.01 -12.46 -9.65
N LEU A 228 -17.04 -11.58 -9.91
CA LEU A 228 -17.25 -10.15 -10.01
C LEU A 228 -17.70 -9.66 -11.40
N LYS A 229 -17.62 -10.52 -12.42
CA LYS A 229 -17.84 -10.17 -13.85
C LYS A 229 -19.13 -9.39 -14.14
N TYR A 230 -20.18 -9.61 -13.35
CA TYR A 230 -21.49 -8.99 -13.55
C TYR A 230 -21.87 -7.99 -12.46
N THR A 231 -21.02 -7.79 -11.48
CA THR A 231 -21.32 -6.93 -10.32
C THR A 231 -20.49 -5.65 -10.30
N THR A 232 -19.38 -5.61 -11.05
CA THR A 232 -18.48 -4.46 -11.06
C THR A 232 -17.53 -4.53 -12.26
N ASP A 233 -16.82 -3.43 -12.53
CA ASP A 233 -15.75 -3.36 -13.54
C ASP A 233 -14.51 -4.05 -13.02
N ALA A 234 -14.32 -5.31 -13.43
CA ALA A 234 -13.11 -6.09 -13.18
C ALA A 234 -12.26 -6.16 -14.44
N THR A 235 -10.96 -5.94 -14.31
CA THR A 235 -10.01 -6.04 -15.42
C THR A 235 -9.80 -7.49 -15.88
N ASN A 236 -8.95 -7.68 -16.87
CA ASN A 236 -8.32 -8.98 -17.10
C ASN A 236 -7.32 -9.27 -15.97
N VAL A 237 -6.93 -10.54 -15.85
CA VAL A 237 -5.84 -10.92 -14.96
C VAL A 237 -4.53 -10.45 -15.59
N HIS A 238 -3.73 -9.71 -14.85
CA HIS A 238 -2.45 -9.14 -15.29
C HIS A 238 -1.28 -9.91 -14.67
N ASP A 239 -0.28 -10.20 -15.49
CA ASP A 239 1.01 -10.66 -15.02
C ASP A 239 1.88 -9.43 -14.70
N ARG A 240 2.20 -9.24 -13.43
CA ARG A 240 3.07 -8.16 -12.95
C ARG A 240 4.50 -8.64 -12.69
N LYS A 241 4.88 -9.81 -13.23
CA LYS A 241 6.15 -10.50 -13.02
C LYS A 241 6.31 -11.06 -11.59
N TYR A 242 6.02 -10.27 -10.56
CA TYR A 242 6.20 -10.64 -9.15
C TYR A 242 4.94 -11.24 -8.53
N PHE A 243 3.80 -10.97 -9.13
CA PHE A 243 2.47 -11.46 -8.72
C PHE A 243 1.48 -11.37 -9.89
N MET A 244 0.44 -12.18 -9.82
CA MET A 244 -0.70 -12.09 -10.74
C MET A 244 -1.78 -11.24 -10.10
N SER A 245 -2.33 -10.28 -10.83
CA SER A 245 -3.25 -9.25 -10.32
C SER A 245 -4.57 -9.22 -11.04
N LEU A 246 -5.62 -8.89 -10.29
CA LEU A 246 -6.94 -8.50 -10.78
C LEU A 246 -7.31 -7.17 -10.13
N TYR A 247 -7.64 -6.17 -10.94
CA TYR A 247 -8.15 -4.89 -10.45
C TYR A 247 -9.66 -4.84 -10.55
N VAL A 248 -10.28 -4.22 -9.55
CA VAL A 248 -11.73 -4.11 -9.45
C VAL A 248 -12.10 -2.80 -8.75
N ARG A 249 -13.15 -2.13 -9.24
CA ARG A 249 -13.73 -1.00 -8.50
C ARG A 249 -14.88 -1.49 -7.64
N GLU A 250 -14.82 -1.15 -6.35
CA GLU A 250 -15.96 -1.40 -5.47
C GLU A 250 -17.10 -0.40 -5.77
N PRO A 251 -18.32 -0.58 -5.22
CA PRO A 251 -19.51 0.20 -5.62
C PRO A 251 -19.43 1.72 -5.50
N ALA A 252 -18.51 2.27 -4.69
CA ALA A 252 -18.27 3.71 -4.57
C ALA A 252 -17.07 4.20 -5.41
N GLY A 253 -16.50 3.33 -6.25
CA GLY A 253 -15.43 3.66 -7.20
C GLY A 253 -14.01 3.47 -6.70
N ILE A 254 -13.80 3.05 -5.46
CA ILE A 254 -12.45 2.79 -4.91
C ILE A 254 -11.80 1.63 -5.67
N LEU A 255 -10.57 1.84 -6.13
CA LEU A 255 -9.82 0.79 -6.81
C LEU A 255 -9.23 -0.18 -5.80
N LEU A 256 -9.52 -1.45 -6.00
CA LEU A 256 -9.00 -2.57 -5.22
C LEU A 256 -8.25 -3.53 -6.13
N GLU A 257 -7.27 -4.23 -5.58
CA GLU A 257 -6.52 -5.26 -6.27
C GLU A 257 -6.62 -6.59 -5.53
N TYR A 258 -6.57 -7.70 -6.27
CA TYR A 258 -6.45 -9.04 -5.71
C TYR A 258 -5.23 -9.69 -6.31
N ALA A 259 -4.16 -9.90 -5.51
CA ALA A 259 -2.82 -10.25 -5.95
C ALA A 259 -2.29 -11.52 -5.30
N THR A 260 -1.59 -12.37 -6.08
CA THR A 260 -0.93 -13.56 -5.54
C THR A 260 0.38 -13.20 -4.83
N ASP A 261 0.77 -13.97 -3.82
CA ASP A 261 2.08 -13.81 -3.17
C ASP A 261 3.24 -14.26 -4.06
N ALA A 262 3.00 -15.25 -4.92
CA ALA A 262 4.02 -15.82 -5.79
C ALA A 262 4.00 -15.17 -7.19
N PRO A 263 5.18 -15.15 -7.87
CA PRO A 263 6.48 -15.72 -7.50
C PRO A 263 7.32 -14.89 -6.53
N GLY A 264 6.97 -13.61 -6.28
CA GLY A 264 7.69 -12.72 -5.38
C GLY A 264 8.94 -12.07 -6.00
N PHE A 265 9.61 -11.18 -5.23
CA PHE A 265 10.67 -10.33 -5.75
C PHE A 265 11.99 -11.04 -6.03
N THR A 266 12.20 -12.23 -5.47
CA THR A 266 13.45 -13.00 -5.65
C THR A 266 13.53 -13.72 -6.99
N VAL A 267 12.54 -13.57 -7.84
CA VAL A 267 12.52 -14.19 -9.19
C VAL A 267 13.61 -13.65 -10.11
N ASP A 268 14.12 -12.45 -9.86
CA ASP A 268 15.12 -11.79 -10.70
C ASP A 268 16.22 -11.04 -9.93
N GLU A 269 16.14 -10.96 -8.61
CA GLU A 269 17.18 -10.43 -7.75
C GLU A 269 17.42 -11.37 -6.56
N PRO A 270 18.68 -11.64 -6.19
CA PRO A 270 18.97 -12.41 -4.99
C PRO A 270 18.54 -11.64 -3.73
N LEU A 271 18.18 -12.37 -2.68
CA LEU A 271 17.55 -11.85 -1.48
C LEU A 271 18.35 -10.75 -0.78
N ASP A 272 19.68 -10.91 -0.74
CA ASP A 272 20.62 -9.96 -0.13
C ASP A 272 20.76 -8.66 -0.92
N ARG A 273 20.37 -8.67 -2.20
CA ARG A 273 20.51 -7.56 -3.14
C ARG A 273 19.18 -6.98 -3.65
N LEU A 274 18.06 -7.31 -2.99
CA LEU A 274 16.76 -6.77 -3.37
C LEU A 274 16.77 -5.24 -3.42
N GLY A 275 16.25 -4.66 -4.52
CA GLY A 275 16.12 -3.22 -4.73
C GLY A 275 17.37 -2.51 -5.24
N GLU A 276 18.50 -3.21 -5.42
CA GLU A 276 19.75 -2.60 -5.91
C GLU A 276 19.71 -2.30 -7.41
N SER A 277 19.00 -3.13 -8.21
CA SER A 277 18.91 -2.97 -9.66
C SER A 277 17.54 -2.50 -10.13
N LEU A 278 17.52 -1.79 -11.27
CA LEU A 278 16.29 -1.49 -11.98
C LEU A 278 15.82 -2.74 -12.72
N SER A 279 14.60 -3.19 -12.48
CA SER A 279 13.99 -4.30 -13.22
C SER A 279 13.12 -3.77 -14.35
N LEU A 280 13.34 -4.27 -15.56
CA LEU A 280 12.58 -3.91 -16.76
C LEU A 280 11.85 -5.13 -17.32
N PRO A 281 10.73 -4.94 -18.04
CA PRO A 281 10.14 -5.98 -18.87
C PRO A 281 11.15 -6.49 -19.92
N PRO A 282 11.16 -7.78 -20.27
CA PRO A 282 12.14 -8.34 -21.23
C PRO A 282 12.20 -7.63 -22.56
N PHE A 283 11.08 -7.08 -23.06
CA PHE A 283 11.03 -6.35 -24.33
C PHE A 283 11.68 -4.96 -24.27
N LEU A 284 11.90 -4.39 -23.08
CA LEU A 284 12.56 -3.11 -22.85
C LEU A 284 14.05 -3.24 -22.49
N GLU A 285 14.54 -4.45 -22.20
CA GLU A 285 15.95 -4.66 -21.81
C GLU A 285 16.96 -4.11 -22.83
N ARG A 286 16.64 -4.12 -24.12
CA ARG A 286 17.48 -3.54 -25.17
C ARG A 286 17.59 -2.01 -25.10
N GLN A 287 16.70 -1.36 -24.38
CA GLN A 287 16.61 0.09 -24.18
C GLN A 287 17.04 0.52 -22.77
N ARG A 288 17.60 -0.41 -21.97
CA ARG A 288 17.98 -0.18 -20.57
C ARG A 288 18.74 1.12 -20.36
N ASP A 289 19.86 1.30 -21.07
CA ASP A 289 20.72 2.49 -20.90
C ASP A 289 19.97 3.80 -21.21
N GLN A 290 19.03 3.77 -22.17
CA GLN A 290 18.23 4.92 -22.53
C GLN A 290 17.17 5.23 -21.46
N ILE A 291 16.58 4.18 -20.88
CA ILE A 291 15.58 4.30 -19.80
C ILE A 291 16.29 4.79 -18.53
N GLU A 292 17.40 4.17 -18.12
CA GLU A 292 18.18 4.57 -16.94
C GLU A 292 18.68 6.02 -17.04
N ALA A 293 19.09 6.45 -18.25
CA ALA A 293 19.53 7.84 -18.48
C ALA A 293 18.40 8.89 -18.30
N ARG A 294 17.14 8.48 -18.42
CA ARG A 294 15.98 9.36 -18.23
C ARG A 294 15.46 9.36 -16.79
N LEU A 295 15.68 8.27 -16.07
CA LEU A 295 15.29 8.17 -14.67
C LEU A 295 16.28 8.96 -13.81
N LYS A 296 15.76 9.69 -12.82
CA LYS A 296 16.64 10.35 -11.85
C LYS A 296 17.37 9.30 -11.03
N PRO A 297 18.70 9.43 -10.86
CA PRO A 297 19.45 8.56 -9.96
C PRO A 297 18.89 8.69 -8.52
N LEU A 298 18.98 7.59 -7.78
CA LEU A 298 18.72 7.57 -6.35
C LEU A 298 20.08 7.64 -5.63
N ASP A 299 20.18 8.55 -4.66
CA ASP A 299 21.35 8.71 -3.79
C ASP A 299 21.29 7.77 -2.59
#